data_0077bc5a28bc4d72dc010ea255ed6f9f
#
_entry.id   0077bc5a28bc4d72dc010ea255ed6f9f
#
_cell.length_a   1.000
_cell.length_b   1.000
_cell.length_c   1.000
_cell.angle_alpha   90.00
_cell.angle_beta   90.00
_cell.angle_gamma   90.00
#
_symmetry.space_group_name_H-M   'P 1'
#
loop_
_entity.id
_entity.type
_entity.pdbx_description
1 polymer ?
#
loop_
_entity_poly.entity_id
_entity_poly.type
_entity_poly.pdbx_seq_one_letter_code
_entity_poly.pdbx_strand_id
1 'polypeptide(L)'
;HNNVIDKETLEALLHNEVKLQDYVDVAFKELFFNVSQDEKPEYNGVQLINSAVISRYLKQLLENDLRYTPFTFVGSEQPVQEDIEIKTPKGIIKSRIGGIIDRLDSKDGTLRIVDYKTGGDADTPPNVESLFTPAKKRSNYVFQTFLYAAIMCRKQPLKVAPSLLYIHRAATETYSPVIQMGESRKPKEPVEDFSIYETEFRERLQVLLEDIFNPEIPFTQTEIVEKCTYCDFKTLCKR
;
A
#
# COMPACT_ATOMS: atom_id res chain seq x y z
N HIS A 1 6.87 24.64 7.70
CA HIS A 1 7.62 23.75 8.60
C HIS A 1 8.34 22.73 7.74
N ASN A 2 9.66 22.57 7.93
CA ASN A 2 10.45 21.54 7.26
C ASN A 2 10.09 20.21 7.91
N ASN A 3 9.31 19.37 7.22
CA ASN A 3 8.94 18.02 7.68
C ASN A 3 10.09 17.01 7.44
N VAL A 4 11.34 17.49 7.51
CA VAL A 4 12.51 16.61 7.38
C VAL A 4 12.63 15.76 8.64
N ILE A 5 12.67 14.49 8.45
CA ILE A 5 12.90 13.48 9.49
C ILE A 5 14.38 13.09 9.41
N ASP A 6 15.12 13.42 10.42
CA ASP A 6 16.53 13.10 10.55
C ASP A 6 16.79 11.95 11.52
N LYS A 7 18.02 11.51 11.54
CA LYS A 7 18.46 10.37 12.36
C LYS A 7 18.30 10.65 13.87
N GLU A 8 18.72 11.84 14.31
CA GLU A 8 18.72 12.22 15.72
C GLU A 8 17.29 12.23 16.28
N THR A 9 16.33 12.77 15.52
CA THR A 9 14.91 12.81 15.90
C THR A 9 14.36 11.39 16.12
N LEU A 10 14.65 10.44 15.20
CA LEU A 10 14.16 9.08 15.31
C LEU A 10 14.86 8.29 16.42
N GLU A 11 16.17 8.46 16.61
CA GLU A 11 16.90 7.84 17.71
C GLU A 11 16.37 8.31 19.06
N ALA A 12 16.15 9.62 19.23
CA ALA A 12 15.57 10.16 20.46
C ALA A 12 14.16 9.59 20.73
N LEU A 13 13.35 9.38 19.69
CA LEU A 13 12.02 8.79 19.83
C LEU A 13 12.09 7.31 20.18
N LEU A 14 12.95 6.54 19.50
CA LEU A 14 13.13 5.10 19.76
C LEU A 14 13.61 4.80 21.20
N HIS A 15 14.40 5.70 21.80
CA HIS A 15 14.86 5.58 23.18
C HIS A 15 13.80 6.01 24.22
N ASN A 16 12.67 6.56 23.80
CA ASN A 16 11.59 7.01 24.68
C ASN A 16 10.35 6.13 24.56
N GLU A 17 10.40 4.95 25.20
CA GLU A 17 9.29 3.99 25.14
C GLU A 17 8.00 4.53 25.75
N VAL A 18 8.08 5.41 26.75
CA VAL A 18 6.90 6.06 27.36
C VAL A 18 6.19 6.90 26.31
N LYS A 19 6.93 7.73 25.57
CA LYS A 19 6.37 8.59 24.54
C LYS A 19 5.77 7.78 23.38
N LEU A 20 6.39 6.66 22.99
CA LEU A 20 5.83 5.76 21.99
C LEU A 20 4.50 5.17 22.44
N GLN A 21 4.43 4.71 23.70
CA GLN A 21 3.18 4.20 24.27
C GLN A 21 2.11 5.29 24.36
N ASP A 22 2.47 6.52 24.75
CA ASP A 22 1.54 7.65 24.80
C ASP A 22 0.90 7.91 23.43
N TYR A 23 1.66 7.85 22.33
CA TYR A 23 1.12 7.99 20.99
C TYR A 23 0.12 6.89 20.63
N VAL A 24 0.41 5.66 21.01
CA VAL A 24 -0.51 4.52 20.81
C VAL A 24 -1.78 4.72 21.62
N ASP A 25 -1.66 5.13 22.88
CA ASP A 25 -2.80 5.35 23.77
C ASP A 25 -3.68 6.50 23.29
N VAL A 26 -3.08 7.58 22.77
CA VAL A 26 -3.84 8.67 22.12
C VAL A 26 -4.59 8.15 20.90
N ALA A 27 -3.95 7.41 20.02
CA ALA A 27 -4.59 6.84 18.84
C ALA A 27 -5.74 5.88 19.22
N PHE A 28 -5.56 5.05 20.26
CA PHE A 28 -6.63 4.18 20.76
C PHE A 28 -7.83 4.99 21.27
N LYS A 29 -7.60 6.05 22.04
CA LYS A 29 -8.66 6.90 22.55
C LYS A 29 -9.46 7.56 21.42
N GLU A 30 -8.77 8.19 20.49
CA GLU A 30 -9.38 8.96 19.43
C GLU A 30 -10.03 8.08 18.35
N LEU A 31 -9.33 7.05 17.88
CA LEU A 31 -9.74 6.29 16.69
C LEU A 31 -10.51 5.02 17.01
N PHE A 32 -10.23 4.37 18.15
CA PHE A 32 -10.88 3.12 18.51
C PHE A 32 -12.05 3.33 19.49
N PHE A 33 -11.82 4.07 20.57
CA PHE A 33 -12.86 4.33 21.56
C PHE A 33 -13.73 5.55 21.20
N ASN A 34 -13.25 6.43 20.33
CA ASN A 34 -13.91 7.70 19.95
C ASN A 34 -14.27 8.55 21.19
N VAL A 35 -13.33 8.66 22.11
CA VAL A 35 -13.44 9.44 23.36
C VAL A 35 -12.42 10.57 23.38
N SER A 36 -12.65 11.57 24.23
CA SER A 36 -11.74 12.71 24.38
C SER A 36 -10.42 12.28 25.04
N GLN A 37 -9.36 13.09 24.87
CA GLN A 37 -8.04 12.81 25.45
C GLN A 37 -8.07 12.79 26.99
N ASP A 38 -8.99 13.49 27.62
CA ASP A 38 -9.14 13.56 29.09
C ASP A 38 -9.81 12.31 29.67
N GLU A 39 -10.47 11.52 28.84
CA GLU A 39 -11.11 10.29 29.29
C GLU A 39 -10.08 9.15 29.39
N LYS A 40 -10.31 8.24 30.34
CA LYS A 40 -9.48 7.03 30.53
C LYS A 40 -10.33 5.80 30.26
N PRO A 41 -10.37 5.32 29.00
CA PRO A 41 -11.09 4.10 28.70
C PRO A 41 -10.45 2.91 29.39
N GLU A 42 -11.29 1.99 29.92
CA GLU A 42 -10.82 0.74 30.46
C GLU A 42 -10.58 -0.26 29.33
N TYR A 43 -9.36 -0.73 29.20
CA TYR A 43 -8.99 -1.74 28.21
C TYR A 43 -9.37 -3.13 28.70
N ASN A 44 -10.07 -3.89 27.87
CA ASN A 44 -10.18 -5.33 28.09
C ASN A 44 -8.86 -6.06 27.70
N GLY A 45 -8.76 -7.34 28.02
CA GLY A 45 -7.54 -8.12 27.78
C GLY A 45 -7.09 -8.14 26.30
N VAL A 46 -8.02 -8.18 25.34
CA VAL A 46 -7.70 -8.17 23.91
C VAL A 46 -7.17 -6.79 23.48
N GLN A 47 -7.75 -5.72 24.00
CA GLN A 47 -7.31 -4.35 23.71
C GLN A 47 -5.93 -4.05 24.27
N LEU A 48 -5.59 -4.58 25.46
CA LEU A 48 -4.25 -4.49 26.03
C LEU A 48 -3.21 -5.20 25.13
N ILE A 49 -3.54 -6.40 24.68
CA ILE A 49 -2.67 -7.14 23.73
C ILE A 49 -2.50 -6.36 22.42
N ASN A 50 -3.59 -5.84 21.87
CA ASN A 50 -3.53 -5.05 20.63
C ASN A 50 -2.69 -3.79 20.79
N SER A 51 -2.84 -3.05 21.89
CA SER A 51 -2.01 -1.88 22.20
C SER A 51 -0.52 -2.23 22.24
N ALA A 52 -0.16 -3.32 22.93
CA ALA A 52 1.23 -3.79 23.00
C ALA A 52 1.78 -4.21 21.63
N VAL A 53 0.97 -4.87 20.79
CA VAL A 53 1.35 -5.25 19.43
C VAL A 53 1.57 -4.02 18.54
N ILE A 54 0.67 -3.03 18.62
CA ILE A 54 0.80 -1.79 17.86
C ILE A 54 2.03 -0.99 18.29
N SER A 55 2.31 -0.90 19.61
CA SER A 55 3.54 -0.26 20.11
C SER A 55 4.80 -0.94 19.56
N ARG A 56 4.81 -2.27 19.49
CA ARG A 56 5.91 -3.02 18.89
C ARG A 56 6.02 -2.74 17.39
N TYR A 57 4.91 -2.69 16.66
CA TYR A 57 4.88 -2.38 15.23
C TYR A 57 5.39 -0.96 14.96
N LEU A 58 4.97 0.01 15.77
CA LEU A 58 5.47 1.38 15.67
C LEU A 58 6.99 1.43 15.82
N LYS A 59 7.56 0.73 16.82
CA LYS A 59 9.00 0.63 17.00
C LYS A 59 9.70 0.04 15.77
N GLN A 60 9.20 -1.05 15.21
CA GLN A 60 9.75 -1.67 14.01
C GLN A 60 9.70 -0.75 12.78
N LEU A 61 8.63 0.04 12.63
CA LEU A 61 8.52 1.04 11.57
C LEU A 61 9.55 2.15 11.73
N LEU A 62 9.73 2.67 12.94
CA LEU A 62 10.72 3.69 13.24
C LEU A 62 12.17 3.19 13.03
N GLU A 63 12.46 1.93 13.36
CA GLU A 63 13.74 1.29 13.07
C GLU A 63 13.99 1.17 11.56
N ASN A 64 12.95 0.86 10.78
CA ASN A 64 13.03 0.87 9.32
C ASN A 64 13.28 2.28 8.78
N ASP A 65 12.56 3.26 9.28
CA ASP A 65 12.70 4.66 8.89
C ASP A 65 14.06 5.23 9.26
N LEU A 66 14.63 4.83 10.40
CA LEU A 66 15.96 5.23 10.82
C LEU A 66 17.03 4.87 9.78
N ARG A 67 16.91 3.71 9.14
CA ARG A 67 17.82 3.31 8.04
C ARG A 67 17.61 4.11 6.76
N TYR A 68 16.45 4.73 6.60
CA TYR A 68 16.09 5.53 5.44
C TYR A 68 16.39 7.03 5.62
N THR A 69 16.64 7.52 6.84
CA THR A 69 16.95 8.94 7.13
C THR A 69 18.15 9.47 6.32
N PRO A 70 18.23 10.79 6.06
CA PRO A 70 17.16 11.77 6.20
C PRO A 70 16.15 11.67 5.05
N PHE A 71 14.89 12.00 5.31
CA PHE A 71 13.83 12.08 4.30
C PHE A 71 12.82 13.16 4.70
N THR A 72 12.02 13.63 3.75
CA THR A 72 10.94 14.57 4.02
C THR A 72 9.62 13.82 4.10
N PHE A 73 8.94 13.86 5.23
CA PHE A 73 7.56 13.36 5.37
C PHE A 73 6.61 14.29 4.64
N VAL A 74 5.89 13.78 3.64
CA VAL A 74 4.94 14.55 2.84
C VAL A 74 3.54 14.45 3.41
N GLY A 75 3.10 13.27 3.86
CA GLY A 75 1.80 13.08 4.49
C GLY A 75 1.42 11.61 4.66
N SER A 76 0.38 11.38 5.46
CA SER A 76 -0.28 10.09 5.65
C SER A 76 -1.74 10.17 5.21
N GLU A 77 -2.35 9.01 4.92
CA GLU A 77 -3.77 8.89 4.52
C GLU A 77 -4.14 9.85 3.38
N GLN A 78 -3.27 9.94 2.35
CA GLN A 78 -3.43 10.91 1.28
C GLN A 78 -4.39 10.40 0.21
N PRO A 79 -5.56 11.04 0.00
CA PRO A 79 -6.46 10.68 -1.07
C PRO A 79 -5.84 11.02 -2.43
N VAL A 80 -5.81 10.05 -3.33
CA VAL A 80 -5.38 10.22 -4.71
C VAL A 80 -6.44 9.73 -5.66
N GLN A 81 -6.68 10.50 -6.71
CA GLN A 81 -7.66 10.15 -7.72
C GLN A 81 -7.31 10.77 -9.07
N GLU A 82 -7.76 10.12 -10.13
CA GLU A 82 -7.62 10.56 -11.51
C GLU A 82 -8.92 10.31 -12.28
N ASP A 83 -9.36 11.28 -13.07
CA ASP A 83 -10.49 11.09 -13.98
C ASP A 83 -10.03 10.27 -15.19
N ILE A 84 -10.85 9.31 -15.61
CA ILE A 84 -10.55 8.38 -16.69
C ILE A 84 -11.74 8.27 -17.65
N GLU A 85 -11.45 8.15 -18.94
CA GLU A 85 -12.44 7.86 -19.97
C GLU A 85 -12.34 6.39 -20.38
N ILE A 86 -13.45 5.68 -20.25
CA ILE A 86 -13.58 4.25 -20.56
C ILE A 86 -14.39 4.12 -21.85
N LYS A 87 -13.79 3.56 -22.89
CA LYS A 87 -14.45 3.34 -24.16
C LYS A 87 -15.29 2.06 -24.11
N THR A 88 -16.54 2.17 -24.52
CA THR A 88 -17.45 1.02 -24.61
C THR A 88 -18.16 1.01 -25.95
N PRO A 89 -18.77 -0.10 -26.40
CA PRO A 89 -19.58 -0.14 -27.62
C PRO A 89 -20.76 0.85 -27.63
N LYS A 90 -21.20 1.30 -26.44
CA LYS A 90 -22.28 2.26 -26.27
C LYS A 90 -21.83 3.71 -26.11
N GLY A 91 -20.52 3.98 -26.18
CA GLY A 91 -19.95 5.30 -26.03
C GLY A 91 -18.89 5.39 -24.94
N ILE A 92 -18.50 6.61 -24.58
CA ILE A 92 -17.47 6.89 -23.57
C ILE A 92 -18.14 7.06 -22.20
N ILE A 93 -17.65 6.30 -21.20
CA ILE A 93 -18.01 6.48 -19.80
C ILE A 93 -16.91 7.30 -19.13
N LYS A 94 -17.29 8.39 -18.48
CA LYS A 94 -16.39 9.15 -17.59
C LYS A 94 -16.49 8.61 -16.19
N SER A 95 -15.37 8.23 -15.61
CA SER A 95 -15.28 7.66 -14.28
C SER A 95 -14.06 8.22 -13.54
N ARG A 96 -13.89 7.83 -12.31
CA ARG A 96 -12.76 8.22 -11.47
C ARG A 96 -12.17 7.00 -10.81
N ILE A 97 -10.84 6.88 -10.86
CA ILE A 97 -10.07 5.84 -10.18
C ILE A 97 -9.15 6.46 -9.14
N GLY A 98 -8.84 5.70 -8.09
CA GLY A 98 -7.94 6.16 -7.04
C GLY A 98 -8.13 5.39 -5.74
N GLY A 99 -7.68 5.99 -4.66
CA GLY A 99 -7.76 5.44 -3.32
C GLY A 99 -7.07 6.35 -2.31
N ILE A 100 -6.60 5.76 -1.22
CA ILE A 100 -5.89 6.45 -0.16
C ILE A 100 -4.49 5.83 -0.06
N ILE A 101 -3.47 6.67 -0.10
CA ILE A 101 -2.07 6.27 0.11
C ILE A 101 -1.79 6.37 1.60
N ASP A 102 -1.36 5.27 2.23
CA ASP A 102 -1.08 5.22 3.66
C ASP A 102 -0.01 6.25 4.05
N ARG A 103 1.08 6.34 3.27
CA ARG A 103 2.15 7.32 3.51
C ARG A 103 2.85 7.76 2.24
N LEU A 104 3.17 9.06 2.19
CA LEU A 104 4.05 9.68 1.20
C LEU A 104 5.26 10.29 1.90
N ASP A 105 6.44 10.05 1.37
CA ASP A 105 7.67 10.74 1.74
C ASP A 105 8.56 10.98 0.51
N SER A 106 9.55 11.86 0.66
CA SER A 106 10.48 12.14 -0.44
C SER A 106 11.93 12.17 0.04
N LYS A 107 12.82 11.66 -0.80
CA LYS A 107 14.26 11.67 -0.59
C LYS A 107 14.97 11.76 -1.94
N ASP A 108 15.98 12.60 -2.02
CA ASP A 108 16.88 12.73 -3.18
C ASP A 108 16.13 12.86 -4.52
N GLY A 109 15.05 13.67 -4.55
CA GLY A 109 14.26 13.90 -5.77
C GLY A 109 13.31 12.75 -6.14
N THR A 110 13.13 11.77 -5.26
CA THR A 110 12.19 10.65 -5.45
C THR A 110 11.06 10.75 -4.42
N LEU A 111 9.82 10.68 -4.90
CA LEU A 111 8.63 10.52 -4.07
C LEU A 111 8.39 9.02 -3.83
N ARG A 112 8.41 8.60 -2.58
CA ARG A 112 8.10 7.22 -2.19
C ARG A 112 6.65 7.11 -1.75
N ILE A 113 5.94 6.16 -2.35
CA ILE A 113 4.61 5.73 -1.94
C ILE A 113 4.79 4.51 -1.06
N VAL A 114 4.35 4.57 0.19
CA VAL A 114 4.43 3.43 1.13
C VAL A 114 3.03 2.98 1.45
N ASP A 115 2.78 1.70 1.23
CA ASP A 115 1.57 0.99 1.64
C ASP A 115 1.94 -0.02 2.73
N TYR A 116 1.31 0.07 3.91
CA TYR A 116 1.61 -0.77 5.06
C TYR A 116 0.88 -2.10 5.01
N LYS A 117 1.60 -3.18 5.31
CA LYS A 117 1.02 -4.53 5.38
C LYS A 117 1.33 -5.17 6.73
N THR A 118 0.29 -5.52 7.49
CA THR A 118 0.40 -6.18 8.79
C THR A 118 0.60 -7.68 8.69
N GLY A 119 0.28 -8.28 7.53
CA GLY A 119 0.40 -9.71 7.29
C GLY A 119 0.74 -10.05 5.85
N GLY A 120 0.93 -11.34 5.58
CA GLY A 120 1.32 -11.85 4.27
C GLY A 120 2.82 -11.73 3.98
N ASP A 121 3.20 -12.14 2.78
CA ASP A 121 4.59 -12.09 2.30
C ASP A 121 4.71 -11.19 1.08
N ALA A 122 5.90 -10.64 0.88
CA ALA A 122 6.21 -9.83 -0.28
C ALA A 122 6.12 -10.69 -1.56
N ASP A 123 5.27 -10.24 -2.48
CA ASP A 123 5.19 -10.81 -3.82
C ASP A 123 6.20 -10.13 -4.74
N THR A 124 6.74 -10.92 -5.68
CA THR A 124 7.63 -10.43 -6.74
C THR A 124 7.01 -10.81 -8.08
N PRO A 125 6.17 -9.94 -8.67
CA PRO A 125 5.57 -10.22 -9.97
C PRO A 125 6.66 -10.28 -11.04
N PRO A 126 6.55 -11.20 -12.03
CA PRO A 126 7.54 -11.32 -13.07
C PRO A 126 7.58 -10.13 -14.02
N ASN A 127 6.44 -9.50 -14.27
CA ASN A 127 6.25 -8.35 -15.18
C ASN A 127 4.92 -7.65 -14.88
N VAL A 128 4.66 -6.55 -15.57
CA VAL A 128 3.40 -5.78 -15.44
C VAL A 128 2.18 -6.60 -15.88
N GLU A 129 2.29 -7.39 -16.93
CA GLU A 129 1.19 -8.23 -17.43
C GLU A 129 0.62 -9.17 -16.37
N SER A 130 1.48 -9.74 -15.54
CA SER A 130 1.08 -10.66 -14.47
C SER A 130 0.17 -10.03 -13.41
N LEU A 131 0.17 -8.71 -13.28
CA LEU A 131 -0.73 -7.97 -12.39
C LEU A 131 -2.18 -7.96 -12.91
N PHE A 132 -2.37 -8.17 -14.20
CA PHE A 132 -3.67 -8.17 -14.87
C PHE A 132 -4.18 -9.56 -15.20
N THR A 133 -3.29 -10.53 -15.29
CA THR A 133 -3.65 -11.91 -15.64
C THR A 133 -4.29 -12.63 -14.46
N PRO A 134 -5.47 -13.25 -14.64
CA PRO A 134 -6.06 -14.10 -13.61
C PRO A 134 -5.12 -15.22 -13.19
N ALA A 135 -4.82 -15.31 -11.89
CA ALA A 135 -3.96 -16.34 -11.32
C ALA A 135 -4.43 -16.68 -9.90
N LYS A 136 -4.05 -17.88 -9.41
CA LYS A 136 -4.32 -18.31 -8.03
C LYS A 136 -3.75 -17.32 -7.02
N LYS A 137 -2.50 -16.91 -7.22
CA LYS A 137 -1.84 -15.83 -6.50
C LYS A 137 -1.51 -14.72 -7.49
N ARG A 138 -2.24 -13.64 -7.42
CA ARG A 138 -1.96 -12.40 -8.15
C ARG A 138 -1.48 -11.37 -7.14
N SER A 139 -0.46 -10.60 -7.50
CA SER A 139 0.15 -9.59 -6.64
C SER A 139 -0.75 -8.35 -6.52
N ASN A 140 -1.89 -8.50 -5.82
CA ASN A 140 -2.90 -7.45 -5.70
C ASN A 140 -2.36 -6.19 -5.01
N TYR A 141 -1.48 -6.35 -4.03
CA TYR A 141 -0.87 -5.21 -3.34
C TYR A 141 0.08 -4.42 -4.24
N VAL A 142 0.84 -5.12 -5.10
CA VAL A 142 1.66 -4.46 -6.12
C VAL A 142 0.78 -3.73 -7.13
N PHE A 143 -0.31 -4.35 -7.59
CA PHE A 143 -1.28 -3.69 -8.47
C PHE A 143 -1.82 -2.40 -7.85
N GLN A 144 -2.25 -2.43 -6.59
CA GLN A 144 -2.76 -1.28 -5.85
C GLN A 144 -1.72 -0.15 -5.78
N THR A 145 -0.50 -0.49 -5.37
CA THR A 145 0.56 0.49 -5.22
C THR A 145 1.02 1.07 -6.56
N PHE A 146 0.99 0.25 -7.63
CA PHE A 146 1.26 0.70 -9.01
C PHE A 146 0.16 1.64 -9.54
N LEU A 147 -1.11 1.40 -9.18
CA LEU A 147 -2.19 2.34 -9.50
C LEU A 147 -1.94 3.71 -8.86
N TYR A 148 -1.55 3.73 -7.59
CA TYR A 148 -1.20 4.98 -6.92
C TYR A 148 0.01 5.66 -7.54
N ALA A 149 1.04 4.89 -7.90
CA ALA A 149 2.23 5.41 -8.58
C ALA A 149 1.88 6.00 -9.94
N ALA A 150 1.03 5.33 -10.72
CA ALA A 150 0.56 5.83 -12.00
C ALA A 150 -0.16 7.18 -11.87
N ILE A 151 -1.04 7.33 -10.86
CA ILE A 151 -1.72 8.60 -10.61
C ILE A 151 -0.73 9.69 -10.18
N MET A 152 0.23 9.36 -9.31
CA MET A 152 1.21 10.33 -8.81
C MET A 152 2.21 10.79 -9.86
N CYS A 153 2.63 9.94 -10.78
CA CYS A 153 3.51 10.33 -11.90
C CYS A 153 2.94 11.48 -12.74
N ARG A 154 1.62 11.57 -12.87
CA ARG A 154 0.96 12.68 -13.59
C ARG A 154 0.78 13.94 -12.75
N LYS A 155 0.78 13.82 -11.43
CA LYS A 155 0.49 14.94 -10.53
C LYS A 155 1.71 15.77 -10.14
N GLN A 156 2.89 15.20 -10.30
CA GLN A 156 4.12 15.85 -9.85
C GLN A 156 5.34 15.34 -10.66
N PRO A 157 6.41 16.14 -10.81
CA PRO A 157 7.52 15.84 -11.72
C PRO A 157 8.63 14.95 -11.12
N LEU A 158 8.53 14.53 -9.86
CA LEU A 158 9.55 13.71 -9.22
C LEU A 158 9.45 12.26 -9.72
N LYS A 159 10.52 11.49 -9.60
CA LYS A 159 10.46 10.04 -9.71
C LYS A 159 9.50 9.49 -8.65
N VAL A 160 8.80 8.42 -8.98
CA VAL A 160 7.86 7.77 -8.04
C VAL A 160 8.34 6.35 -7.76
N ALA A 161 8.62 6.04 -6.50
CA ALA A 161 9.04 4.73 -6.04
C ALA A 161 7.93 4.07 -5.21
N PRO A 162 7.18 3.09 -5.76
CA PRO A 162 6.18 2.35 -5.01
C PRO A 162 6.83 1.35 -4.06
N SER A 163 6.32 1.28 -2.83
CA SER A 163 6.86 0.44 -1.76
C SER A 163 5.76 -0.26 -0.98
N LEU A 164 5.99 -1.53 -0.62
CA LEU A 164 5.14 -2.32 0.27
C LEU A 164 5.91 -2.61 1.56
N LEU A 165 5.50 -1.99 2.66
CA LEU A 165 6.18 -2.14 3.92
C LEU A 165 5.46 -3.18 4.79
N TYR A 166 6.04 -4.39 4.84
CA TYR A 166 5.58 -5.47 5.71
C TYR A 166 6.13 -5.27 7.12
N ILE A 167 5.26 -4.84 8.04
CA ILE A 167 5.64 -4.38 9.38
C ILE A 167 6.40 -5.44 10.15
N HIS A 168 5.98 -6.70 10.09
CA HIS A 168 6.63 -7.81 10.80
C HIS A 168 8.07 -8.10 10.30
N ARG A 169 8.45 -7.57 9.14
CA ARG A 169 9.79 -7.67 8.55
C ARG A 169 10.62 -6.39 8.71
N ALA A 170 9.98 -5.30 9.12
CA ALA A 170 10.58 -3.98 9.12
C ALA A 170 11.82 -3.86 10.02
N ALA A 171 11.91 -4.64 11.10
CA ALA A 171 13.08 -4.68 11.99
C ALA A 171 14.30 -5.40 11.39
N THR A 172 14.15 -6.19 10.32
CA THR A 172 15.25 -6.93 9.71
C THR A 172 16.19 -5.98 8.99
N GLU A 173 17.48 -6.01 9.28
CA GLU A 173 18.48 -5.09 8.73
C GLU A 173 18.55 -5.11 7.19
N THR A 174 18.41 -6.28 6.59
CA THR A 174 18.48 -6.46 5.14
C THR A 174 17.16 -6.22 4.43
N TYR A 175 16.09 -5.93 5.18
CA TYR A 175 14.77 -5.71 4.60
C TYR A 175 14.68 -4.36 3.89
N SER A 176 14.17 -4.39 2.66
CA SER A 176 13.79 -3.20 1.88
C SER A 176 12.30 -3.27 1.52
N PRO A 177 11.52 -2.21 1.71
CA PRO A 177 10.12 -2.15 1.31
C PRO A 177 9.93 -1.92 -0.20
N VAL A 178 11.00 -1.63 -0.94
CA VAL A 178 10.93 -1.38 -2.39
C VAL A 178 10.42 -2.63 -3.10
N ILE A 179 9.39 -2.46 -3.92
CA ILE A 179 8.81 -3.54 -4.71
C ILE A 179 9.89 -4.09 -5.65
N GLN A 180 9.96 -5.42 -5.72
CA GLN A 180 10.87 -6.12 -6.62
C GLN A 180 10.08 -6.72 -7.77
N MET A 181 10.60 -6.59 -9.00
CA MET A 181 10.04 -7.18 -10.21
C MET A 181 11.04 -8.17 -10.81
N GLY A 182 10.56 -9.20 -11.46
CA GLY A 182 11.40 -10.10 -12.24
C GLY A 182 10.99 -11.56 -12.21
N GLU A 183 11.40 -12.29 -13.23
CA GLU A 183 11.06 -13.70 -13.42
C GLU A 183 11.70 -14.60 -12.35
N SER A 184 11.04 -15.74 -12.09
CA SER A 184 11.58 -16.77 -11.20
C SER A 184 12.97 -17.21 -11.67
N ARG A 185 13.91 -17.40 -10.73
CA ARG A 185 15.29 -17.82 -10.97
C ARG A 185 16.20 -16.81 -11.68
N LYS A 186 15.71 -15.57 -11.93
CA LYS A 186 16.52 -14.44 -12.39
C LYS A 186 16.74 -13.43 -11.27
N PRO A 187 17.77 -12.57 -11.34
CA PRO A 187 17.92 -11.44 -10.46
C PRO A 187 16.64 -10.57 -10.48
N LYS A 188 16.27 -10.07 -9.31
CA LYS A 188 15.12 -9.17 -9.18
C LYS A 188 15.58 -7.74 -9.27
N GLU A 189 14.77 -6.89 -9.88
CA GLU A 189 15.05 -5.47 -10.03
C GLU A 189 14.13 -4.66 -9.12
N PRO A 190 14.68 -3.75 -8.30
CA PRO A 190 13.88 -2.86 -7.48
C PRO A 190 13.19 -1.81 -8.37
N VAL A 191 11.94 -1.52 -8.05
CA VAL A 191 11.16 -0.46 -8.73
C VAL A 191 11.45 0.87 -8.05
N GLU A 192 12.60 1.46 -8.36
CA GLU A 192 13.03 2.76 -7.83
C GLU A 192 12.44 3.94 -8.62
N ASP A 193 11.97 3.68 -9.83
CA ASP A 193 11.30 4.65 -10.70
C ASP A 193 10.18 3.95 -11.47
N PHE A 194 8.94 4.27 -11.09
CA PHE A 194 7.77 3.67 -11.73
C PHE A 194 7.58 4.12 -13.18
N SER A 195 8.15 5.23 -13.60
CA SER A 195 7.96 5.78 -14.94
C SER A 195 8.29 4.78 -16.07
N ILE A 196 9.22 3.85 -15.81
CA ILE A 196 9.59 2.78 -16.78
C ILE A 196 8.49 1.75 -17.01
N TYR A 197 7.55 1.63 -16.08
CA TYR A 197 6.40 0.70 -16.13
C TYR A 197 5.08 1.41 -16.44
N GLU A 198 5.04 2.74 -16.37
CA GLU A 198 3.81 3.54 -16.41
C GLU A 198 3.01 3.29 -17.68
N THR A 199 3.64 3.35 -18.83
CA THR A 199 2.95 3.22 -20.14
C THR A 199 2.26 1.86 -20.24
N GLU A 200 2.98 0.76 -20.02
CA GLU A 200 2.42 -0.58 -20.08
C GLU A 200 1.32 -0.78 -19.03
N PHE A 201 1.53 -0.31 -17.80
CA PHE A 201 0.53 -0.45 -16.74
C PHE A 201 -0.77 0.29 -17.09
N ARG A 202 -0.69 1.51 -17.62
CA ARG A 202 -1.86 2.30 -18.03
C ARG A 202 -2.61 1.70 -19.20
N GLU A 203 -1.92 1.21 -20.21
CA GLU A 203 -2.53 0.54 -21.34
C GLU A 203 -3.33 -0.68 -20.89
N ARG A 204 -2.74 -1.54 -20.04
CA ARG A 204 -3.42 -2.70 -19.50
C ARG A 204 -4.57 -2.35 -18.56
N LEU A 205 -4.43 -1.29 -17.76
CA LEU A 205 -5.49 -0.78 -16.89
C LEU A 205 -6.67 -0.29 -17.73
N GLN A 206 -6.41 0.41 -18.83
CA GLN A 206 -7.44 0.88 -19.76
C GLN A 206 -8.22 -0.30 -20.35
N VAL A 207 -7.53 -1.34 -20.83
CA VAL A 207 -8.16 -2.56 -21.38
C VAL A 207 -9.01 -3.25 -20.30
N LEU A 208 -8.48 -3.41 -19.07
CA LEU A 208 -9.22 -4.02 -17.97
C LEU A 208 -10.51 -3.25 -17.66
N LEU A 209 -10.46 -1.92 -17.66
CA LEU A 209 -11.64 -1.09 -17.40
C LEU A 209 -12.63 -1.17 -18.55
N GLU A 210 -12.16 -1.16 -19.80
CA GLU A 210 -13.00 -1.33 -20.97
C GLU A 210 -13.73 -2.68 -20.95
N ASP A 211 -13.06 -3.77 -20.56
CA ASP A 211 -13.68 -5.10 -20.39
C ASP A 211 -14.75 -5.11 -19.27
N ILE A 212 -14.44 -4.51 -18.11
CA ILE A 212 -15.38 -4.46 -16.97
C ILE A 212 -16.66 -3.70 -17.32
N PHE A 213 -16.53 -2.61 -18.08
CA PHE A 213 -17.65 -1.75 -18.43
C PHE A 213 -18.29 -2.09 -19.78
N ASN A 214 -17.81 -3.13 -20.46
CA ASN A 214 -18.39 -3.57 -21.73
C ASN A 214 -19.66 -4.38 -21.49
N PRO A 215 -20.86 -3.86 -21.87
CA PRO A 215 -22.11 -4.57 -21.65
C PRO A 215 -22.28 -5.82 -22.52
N GLU A 216 -21.42 -6.01 -23.53
CA GLU A 216 -21.43 -7.18 -24.41
C GLU A 216 -20.61 -8.35 -23.84
N ILE A 217 -19.80 -8.10 -22.80
CA ILE A 217 -19.02 -9.12 -22.10
C ILE A 217 -19.75 -9.52 -20.80
N PRO A 218 -20.35 -10.72 -20.72
CA PRO A 218 -21.04 -11.13 -19.50
C PRO A 218 -20.06 -11.44 -18.39
N PHE A 219 -20.44 -11.14 -17.14
CA PHE A 219 -19.70 -11.61 -15.98
C PHE A 219 -19.84 -13.13 -15.84
N THR A 220 -18.72 -13.81 -15.74
CA THR A 220 -18.67 -15.26 -15.59
C THR A 220 -18.04 -15.65 -14.25
N GLN A 221 -18.33 -16.88 -13.80
CA GLN A 221 -17.65 -17.42 -12.62
C GLN A 221 -16.17 -17.67 -12.94
N THR A 222 -15.30 -17.42 -11.96
CA THR A 222 -13.89 -17.72 -12.12
C THR A 222 -13.63 -19.21 -12.34
N GLU A 223 -12.70 -19.53 -13.22
CA GLU A 223 -12.21 -20.91 -13.40
C GLU A 223 -11.26 -21.34 -12.26
N ILE A 224 -10.72 -20.38 -11.51
CA ILE A 224 -9.79 -20.61 -10.40
C ILE A 224 -10.60 -20.91 -9.12
N VAL A 225 -10.99 -22.18 -8.95
CA VAL A 225 -11.88 -22.64 -7.87
C VAL A 225 -11.34 -22.33 -6.47
N GLU A 226 -10.01 -22.31 -6.30
CA GLU A 226 -9.38 -21.97 -5.02
C GLU A 226 -9.71 -20.57 -4.53
N LYS A 227 -10.02 -19.63 -5.41
CA LYS A 227 -10.51 -18.29 -5.03
C LYS A 227 -11.90 -18.31 -4.39
N CYS A 228 -12.65 -19.38 -4.63
CA CYS A 228 -13.97 -19.53 -4.06
C CYS A 228 -13.95 -20.06 -2.60
N THR A 229 -12.81 -20.57 -2.12
CA THR A 229 -12.70 -21.17 -0.78
C THR A 229 -13.17 -20.24 0.34
N TYR A 230 -12.78 -18.97 0.26
CA TYR A 230 -13.11 -17.93 1.24
C TYR A 230 -14.00 -16.82 0.65
N CYS A 231 -14.68 -17.09 -0.47
CA CYS A 231 -15.55 -16.13 -1.12
C CYS A 231 -16.92 -16.12 -0.43
N ASP A 232 -17.42 -14.96 -0.06
CA ASP A 232 -18.73 -14.80 0.58
C ASP A 232 -19.89 -15.25 -0.33
N PHE A 233 -19.67 -15.19 -1.64
CA PHE A 233 -20.66 -15.55 -2.66
C PHE A 233 -20.57 -17.00 -3.14
N LYS A 234 -19.70 -17.84 -2.55
CA LYS A 234 -19.51 -19.23 -3.00
C LYS A 234 -20.81 -20.05 -3.06
N THR A 235 -21.69 -19.86 -2.07
CA THR A 235 -22.97 -20.56 -2.02
C THR A 235 -23.90 -20.15 -3.16
N LEU A 236 -23.94 -18.84 -3.49
CA LEU A 236 -24.69 -18.31 -4.62
C LEU A 236 -24.18 -18.88 -5.95
N CYS A 237 -22.87 -19.01 -6.08
CA CYS A 237 -22.21 -19.58 -7.25
C CYS A 237 -22.22 -21.11 -7.29
N LYS A 238 -22.75 -21.79 -6.26
CA LYS A 238 -22.74 -23.26 -6.11
C LYS A 238 -21.32 -23.85 -6.16
N ARG A 239 -20.36 -23.19 -5.49
CA ARG A 239 -18.94 -23.57 -5.42
C ARG A 239 -18.56 -24.01 -4.02
#